data_b71f7f758e4cc5a0c09bc66912401514
#
_entry.id   b71f7f758e4cc5a0c09bc66912401514
#
_cell.length_a   1.000
_cell.length_b   1.000
_cell.length_c   1.000
_cell.angle_alpha   90.00
_cell.angle_beta   90.00
_cell.angle_gamma   90.00
#
_symmetry.space_group_name_H-M   'P 1'
#
loop_
_entity.id
_entity.type
_entity.pdbx_description
1 polymer ?
#
loop_
_entity_poly.entity_id
_entity_poly.type
_entity_poly.pdbx_seq_one_letter_code
_entity_poly.pdbx_strand_id
1 'polypeptide(L)'
;FNNTGSLVICFDEEHRPALEELYQRGLSNHVPGLRIVEKEELHEMEPELSDQAVCALYAPTAGVVDPFTLAISMAENAADNGVEFFFNTPVETIEKTETGWLVNGEFETKLFVNAAGLEADDLHNMVCEEKIHIRPRRGEYFLFDKDAGKMASHVLFQQPTAAGKGVLITPTAHGNL
;
A
#
# COMPACT_ATOMS: atom_id res chain seq x y z
N PHE A 1 -0.32 9.34 -11.18
CA PHE A 1 0.40 9.47 -9.90
C PHE A 1 0.44 10.93 -9.49
N ASN A 2 -0.07 11.23 -8.30
CA ASN A 2 0.00 12.56 -7.71
C ASN A 2 0.91 12.48 -6.48
N ASN A 3 1.98 13.25 -6.48
CA ASN A 3 2.88 13.35 -5.33
C ASN A 3 2.27 14.31 -4.30
N THR A 4 1.53 13.77 -3.36
CA THR A 4 0.84 14.54 -2.32
C THR A 4 1.65 14.66 -1.03
N GLY A 5 2.68 13.83 -0.85
CA GLY A 5 3.27 13.62 0.46
C GLY A 5 2.33 12.86 1.40
N SER A 6 2.84 12.49 2.56
CA SER A 6 2.04 11.89 3.64
C SER A 6 2.46 12.40 5.01
N LEU A 7 1.50 12.43 5.93
CA LEU A 7 1.67 12.87 7.31
C LEU A 7 1.17 11.78 8.25
N VAL A 8 2.01 11.33 9.18
CA VAL A 8 1.58 10.50 10.31
C VAL A 8 1.38 11.43 11.50
N ILE A 9 0.12 11.64 11.87
CA ILE A 9 -0.29 12.66 12.84
C ILE A 9 -0.13 12.15 14.27
N CYS A 10 0.47 12.98 15.13
CA CYS A 10 0.54 12.80 16.57
C CYS A 10 -0.44 13.76 17.25
N PHE A 11 -1.30 13.26 18.12
CA PHE A 11 -2.35 14.04 18.78
C PHE A 11 -2.02 14.40 20.23
N ASP A 12 -0.92 13.90 20.79
CA ASP A 12 -0.47 14.22 22.13
C ASP A 12 1.04 13.98 22.29
N GLU A 13 1.65 14.68 23.26
CA GLU A 13 3.09 14.58 23.52
C GLU A 13 3.51 13.23 24.10
N GLU A 14 2.59 12.47 24.71
CA GLU A 14 2.87 11.14 25.26
C GLU A 14 3.23 10.14 24.15
N HIS A 15 2.60 10.29 22.97
CA HIS A 15 2.84 9.41 21.80
C HIS A 15 3.97 9.91 20.90
N ARG A 16 4.55 11.07 21.16
CA ARG A 16 5.67 11.61 20.37
C ARG A 16 6.89 10.68 20.30
N PRO A 17 7.30 9.97 21.37
CA PRO A 17 8.41 9.02 21.27
C PRO A 17 8.19 7.90 20.23
N ALA A 18 6.96 7.42 20.07
CA ALA A 18 6.64 6.42 19.04
C ALA A 18 6.75 6.99 17.61
N LEU A 19 6.42 8.27 17.43
CA LEU A 19 6.63 8.97 16.15
C LEU A 19 8.13 9.13 15.85
N GLU A 20 8.94 9.44 16.87
CA GLU A 20 10.40 9.53 16.78
C GLU A 20 11.03 8.19 16.36
N GLU A 21 10.58 7.06 16.93
CA GLU A 21 11.02 5.73 16.53
C GLU A 21 10.67 5.43 15.06
N LEU A 22 9.48 5.84 14.63
CA LEU A 22 9.06 5.71 13.22
C LEU A 22 9.95 6.55 12.30
N TYR A 23 10.29 7.77 12.72
CA TYR A 23 11.23 8.63 12.01
C TYR A 23 12.62 7.99 11.87
N GLN A 24 13.19 7.46 12.95
CA GLN A 24 14.49 6.78 12.92
C GLN A 24 14.47 5.56 12.00
N ARG A 25 13.38 4.79 11.99
CA ARG A 25 13.19 3.67 11.07
C ARG A 25 13.14 4.14 9.61
N GLY A 26 12.44 5.24 9.35
CA GLY A 26 12.39 5.85 8.02
C GLY A 26 13.76 6.32 7.53
N LEU A 27 14.57 6.92 8.41
CA LEU A 27 15.95 7.31 8.10
C LEU A 27 16.83 6.09 7.79
N SER A 28 16.71 5.01 8.57
CA SER A 28 17.45 3.77 8.33
C SER A 28 17.07 3.10 7.01
N ASN A 29 15.84 3.32 6.54
CA ASN A 29 15.34 2.88 5.24
C ASN A 29 15.63 3.88 4.10
N HIS A 30 16.41 4.92 4.38
CA HIS A 30 16.79 5.95 3.41
C HIS A 30 15.61 6.67 2.73
N VAL A 31 14.52 6.91 3.48
CA VAL A 31 13.38 7.68 2.95
C VAL A 31 13.80 9.14 2.74
N PRO A 32 13.76 9.66 1.49
CA PRO A 32 14.25 11.00 1.20
C PRO A 32 13.37 12.09 1.80
N GLY A 33 13.98 13.11 2.40
CA GLY A 33 13.28 14.31 2.88
C GLY A 33 12.36 14.08 4.08
N LEU A 34 12.41 12.90 4.71
CA LEU A 34 11.62 12.59 5.88
C LEU A 34 11.98 13.52 7.05
N ARG A 35 10.97 14.10 7.69
CA ARG A 35 11.16 14.99 8.82
C ARG A 35 9.93 15.06 9.72
N ILE A 36 10.14 15.48 10.98
CA ILE A 36 9.05 15.84 11.86
C ILE A 36 8.68 17.31 11.60
N VAL A 37 7.38 17.58 11.48
CA VAL A 37 6.81 18.91 11.39
C VAL A 37 6.08 19.22 12.70
N GLU A 38 6.32 20.42 13.23
CA GLU A 38 5.70 20.88 14.46
C GLU A 38 4.32 21.49 14.19
N LYS A 39 3.58 21.78 15.24
CA LYS A 39 2.17 22.18 15.21
C LYS A 39 1.88 23.31 14.23
N GLU A 40 2.66 24.38 14.29
CA GLU A 40 2.43 25.58 13.48
C GLU A 40 2.53 25.26 11.99
N GLU A 41 3.63 24.65 11.58
CA GLU A 41 3.84 24.24 10.18
C GLU A 41 2.81 23.19 9.75
N LEU A 42 2.46 22.24 10.62
CA LEU A 42 1.46 21.21 10.34
C LEU A 42 0.10 21.83 10.01
N HIS A 43 -0.34 22.85 10.72
CA HIS A 43 -1.60 23.54 10.44
C HIS A 43 -1.53 24.48 9.24
N GLU A 44 -0.34 24.97 8.85
CA GLU A 44 -0.16 25.63 7.55
C GLU A 44 -0.29 24.65 6.39
N MET A 45 0.21 23.41 6.55
CA MET A 45 0.12 22.35 5.54
C MET A 45 -1.30 21.78 5.40
N GLU A 46 -2.02 21.62 6.52
CA GLU A 46 -3.36 21.04 6.63
C GLU A 46 -4.26 21.91 7.53
N PRO A 47 -4.86 22.98 7.00
CA PRO A 47 -5.64 23.94 7.79
C PRO A 47 -6.92 23.34 8.42
N GLU A 48 -7.48 22.29 7.82
CA GLU A 48 -8.68 21.61 8.33
C GLU A 48 -8.37 20.53 9.39
N LEU A 49 -7.10 20.36 9.72
CA LEU A 49 -6.70 19.40 10.75
C LEU A 49 -7.12 19.87 12.15
N SER A 50 -7.49 18.92 13.00
CA SER A 50 -7.86 19.21 14.39
C SER A 50 -6.77 19.95 15.14
N ASP A 51 -7.12 20.97 15.92
CA ASP A 51 -6.22 21.72 16.82
C ASP A 51 -5.52 20.85 17.89
N GLN A 52 -6.00 19.62 18.08
CA GLN A 52 -5.38 18.63 18.97
C GLN A 52 -4.10 18.02 18.40
N ALA A 53 -3.87 18.13 17.08
CA ALA A 53 -2.64 17.65 16.47
C ALA A 53 -1.45 18.50 16.95
N VAL A 54 -0.42 17.84 17.48
CA VAL A 54 0.75 18.51 18.07
C VAL A 54 1.97 18.49 17.14
N CYS A 55 2.13 17.43 16.36
CA CYS A 55 3.17 17.30 15.35
C CYS A 55 2.83 16.18 14.38
N ALA A 56 3.62 16.01 13.31
CA ALA A 56 3.50 14.89 12.39
C ALA A 56 4.84 14.46 11.81
N LEU A 57 4.95 13.23 11.39
CA LEU A 57 6.04 12.75 10.54
C LEU A 57 5.66 12.95 9.08
N TYR A 58 6.37 13.81 8.39
CA TYR A 58 6.16 14.14 6.99
C TYR A 58 7.10 13.36 6.07
N ALA A 59 6.52 12.67 5.09
CA ALA A 59 7.23 11.99 4.02
C ALA A 59 6.86 12.62 2.66
N PRO A 60 7.71 13.51 2.11
CA PRO A 60 7.39 14.30 0.92
C PRO A 60 7.32 13.47 -0.37
N THR A 61 7.90 12.29 -0.39
CA THR A 61 7.95 11.42 -1.58
C THR A 61 6.74 10.48 -1.70
N ALA A 62 5.85 10.49 -0.71
CA ALA A 62 4.59 9.73 -0.78
C ALA A 62 3.62 10.34 -1.80
N GLY A 63 2.68 9.54 -2.27
CA GLY A 63 1.68 10.01 -3.21
C GLY A 63 0.56 9.00 -3.41
N VAL A 64 -0.40 9.38 -4.24
CA VAL A 64 -1.56 8.56 -4.58
C VAL A 64 -1.56 8.18 -6.05
N VAL A 65 -2.10 7.03 -6.36
CA VAL A 65 -2.21 6.51 -7.73
C VAL A 65 -3.59 5.90 -7.91
N ASP A 66 -4.12 5.95 -9.13
CA ASP A 66 -5.25 5.13 -9.51
C ASP A 66 -4.78 3.68 -9.72
N PRO A 67 -5.18 2.73 -8.86
CA PRO A 67 -4.69 1.36 -8.92
C PRO A 67 -5.16 0.62 -10.18
N PHE A 68 -6.35 0.94 -10.70
CA PHE A 68 -6.86 0.31 -11.92
C PHE A 68 -6.06 0.73 -13.15
N THR A 69 -5.88 2.02 -13.34
CA THR A 69 -5.06 2.54 -14.43
C THR A 69 -3.62 2.03 -14.34
N LEU A 70 -3.03 2.00 -13.14
CA LEU A 70 -1.70 1.46 -12.94
C LEU A 70 -1.61 -0.01 -13.37
N ALA A 71 -2.53 -0.85 -12.90
CA ALA A 71 -2.54 -2.28 -13.22
C ALA A 71 -2.71 -2.53 -14.72
N ILE A 72 -3.63 -1.81 -15.36
CA ILE A 72 -3.88 -1.91 -16.81
C ILE A 72 -2.63 -1.49 -17.59
N SER A 73 -2.04 -0.34 -17.25
CA SER A 73 -0.84 0.16 -17.95
C SER A 73 0.37 -0.77 -17.80
N MET A 74 0.52 -1.40 -16.63
CA MET A 74 1.56 -2.40 -16.42
C MET A 74 1.32 -3.65 -17.26
N ALA A 75 0.06 -4.12 -17.37
CA ALA A 75 -0.30 -5.26 -18.19
C ALA A 75 -0.10 -4.97 -19.69
N GLU A 76 -0.53 -3.79 -20.17
CA GLU A 76 -0.31 -3.34 -21.54
C GLU A 76 1.19 -3.29 -21.89
N ASN A 77 2.00 -2.66 -21.00
CA ASN A 77 3.44 -2.62 -21.19
C ASN A 77 4.07 -4.02 -21.19
N ALA A 78 3.60 -4.94 -20.37
CA ALA A 78 4.06 -6.32 -20.37
C ALA A 78 3.72 -7.03 -21.69
N ALA A 79 2.49 -6.87 -22.19
CA ALA A 79 2.05 -7.42 -23.46
C ALA A 79 2.90 -6.88 -24.64
N ASP A 80 3.17 -5.59 -24.68
CA ASP A 80 4.02 -4.94 -25.68
C ASP A 80 5.46 -5.49 -25.67
N ASN A 81 5.90 -6.01 -24.51
CA ASN A 81 7.19 -6.67 -24.34
C ASN A 81 7.15 -8.20 -24.49
N GLY A 82 6.05 -8.74 -25.04
CA GLY A 82 5.93 -10.15 -25.41
C GLY A 82 5.46 -11.08 -24.29
N VAL A 83 4.89 -10.54 -23.21
CA VAL A 83 4.23 -11.37 -22.19
C VAL A 83 2.88 -11.86 -22.72
N GLU A 84 2.65 -13.15 -22.62
CA GLU A 84 1.37 -13.77 -22.96
C GLU A 84 0.46 -13.83 -21.73
N PHE A 85 -0.81 -13.45 -21.91
CA PHE A 85 -1.83 -13.46 -20.88
C PHE A 85 -2.85 -14.55 -21.13
N PHE A 86 -3.04 -15.45 -20.18
CA PHE A 86 -4.04 -16.51 -20.21
C PHE A 86 -5.16 -16.18 -19.23
N PHE A 87 -6.22 -15.52 -19.73
CA PHE A 87 -7.42 -15.21 -18.93
C PHE A 87 -8.32 -16.43 -18.78
N ASN A 88 -9.11 -16.45 -17.69
CA ASN A 88 -10.01 -17.55 -17.38
C ASN A 88 -9.30 -18.92 -17.30
N THR A 89 -8.04 -18.91 -16.89
CA THR A 89 -7.19 -20.10 -16.79
C THR A 89 -6.73 -20.20 -15.33
N PRO A 90 -7.57 -20.75 -14.44
CA PRO A 90 -7.18 -20.96 -13.05
C PRO A 90 -6.02 -21.97 -12.97
N VAL A 91 -5.12 -21.74 -12.03
CA VAL A 91 -4.05 -22.71 -11.72
C VAL A 91 -4.64 -23.79 -10.83
N GLU A 92 -4.82 -24.98 -11.37
CA GLU A 92 -5.41 -26.13 -10.66
C GLU A 92 -4.35 -27.11 -10.15
N THR A 93 -3.23 -27.23 -10.87
CA THR A 93 -2.11 -28.12 -10.50
C THR A 93 -0.77 -27.45 -10.74
N ILE A 94 0.18 -27.72 -9.85
CA ILE A 94 1.59 -27.31 -9.99
C ILE A 94 2.43 -28.50 -9.61
N GLU A 95 3.24 -28.98 -10.54
CA GLU A 95 4.12 -30.12 -10.36
C GLU A 95 5.57 -29.72 -10.55
N LYS A 96 6.46 -30.19 -9.66
CA LYS A 96 7.89 -29.97 -9.80
C LYS A 96 8.45 -30.97 -10.79
N THR A 97 9.20 -30.46 -11.77
CA THR A 97 9.94 -31.28 -12.76
C THR A 97 11.44 -31.27 -12.47
N GLU A 98 12.24 -31.99 -13.23
CA GLU A 98 13.70 -31.98 -13.11
C GLU A 98 14.30 -30.60 -13.43
N THR A 99 13.66 -29.81 -14.29
CA THR A 99 14.19 -28.55 -14.83
C THR A 99 13.37 -27.32 -14.43
N GLY A 100 12.28 -27.49 -13.69
CA GLY A 100 11.40 -26.39 -13.33
C GLY A 100 10.04 -26.84 -12.80
N TRP A 101 8.99 -26.38 -13.43
CA TRP A 101 7.60 -26.57 -13.01
C TRP A 101 6.71 -26.85 -14.20
N LEU A 102 5.73 -27.71 -14.00
CA LEU A 102 4.61 -27.94 -14.92
C LEU A 102 3.32 -27.45 -14.27
N VAL A 103 2.67 -26.49 -14.88
CA VAL A 103 1.40 -25.91 -14.40
C VAL A 103 0.26 -26.39 -15.27
N ASN A 104 -0.81 -26.88 -14.65
CA ASN A 104 -2.00 -27.45 -15.30
C ASN A 104 -1.70 -28.59 -16.32
N GLY A 105 -0.56 -29.26 -16.19
CA GLY A 105 -0.14 -30.27 -17.16
C GLY A 105 0.19 -29.74 -18.56
N GLU A 106 0.25 -28.43 -18.74
CA GLU A 106 0.37 -27.75 -20.06
C GLU A 106 1.53 -26.76 -20.11
N PHE A 107 1.71 -25.93 -19.07
CA PHE A 107 2.67 -24.83 -19.08
C PHE A 107 3.98 -25.26 -18.39
N GLU A 108 5.05 -25.43 -19.15
CA GLU A 108 6.36 -25.68 -18.60
C GLU A 108 7.13 -24.38 -18.35
N THR A 109 7.72 -24.22 -17.16
CA THR A 109 8.51 -23.04 -16.82
C THR A 109 9.67 -23.37 -15.87
N LYS A 110 10.76 -22.63 -15.98
CA LYS A 110 11.91 -22.75 -15.07
C LYS A 110 11.65 -22.11 -13.70
N LEU A 111 10.84 -21.03 -13.67
CA LEU A 111 10.51 -20.28 -12.46
C LEU A 111 9.00 -20.05 -12.44
N PHE A 112 8.42 -20.26 -11.27
CA PHE A 112 7.02 -19.96 -11.00
C PHE A 112 6.95 -18.87 -9.93
N VAL A 113 6.18 -17.81 -10.20
CA VAL A 113 5.96 -16.70 -9.26
C VAL A 113 4.49 -16.71 -8.85
N ASN A 114 4.25 -16.99 -7.57
CA ASN A 114 2.91 -16.94 -6.99
C ASN A 114 2.56 -15.51 -6.60
N ALA A 115 1.67 -14.87 -7.34
CA ALA A 115 1.14 -13.54 -7.08
C ALA A 115 -0.41 -13.54 -7.03
N ALA A 116 -1.01 -14.64 -6.55
CA ALA A 116 -2.45 -14.89 -6.60
C ALA A 116 -3.26 -14.13 -5.51
N GLY A 117 -2.69 -13.16 -4.82
CA GLY A 117 -3.43 -12.32 -3.86
C GLY A 117 -3.98 -13.15 -2.69
N LEU A 118 -5.29 -13.11 -2.49
CA LEU A 118 -5.95 -13.83 -1.39
C LEU A 118 -5.91 -15.37 -1.53
N GLU A 119 -5.67 -15.87 -2.72
CA GLU A 119 -5.60 -17.31 -3.04
C GLU A 119 -4.14 -17.81 -3.13
N ALA A 120 -3.18 -16.97 -2.72
CA ALA A 120 -1.77 -17.33 -2.81
C ALA A 120 -1.39 -18.49 -1.87
N ASP A 121 -2.10 -18.68 -0.78
CA ASP A 121 -1.89 -19.83 0.11
C ASP A 121 -2.35 -21.16 -0.53
N ASP A 122 -3.39 -21.16 -1.35
CA ASP A 122 -3.82 -22.36 -2.06
C ASP A 122 -2.72 -22.82 -3.02
N LEU A 123 -2.15 -21.92 -3.82
CA LEU A 123 -1.03 -22.25 -4.72
C LEU A 123 0.24 -22.64 -3.95
N HIS A 124 0.57 -21.94 -2.87
CA HIS A 124 1.68 -22.31 -2.00
C HIS A 124 1.50 -23.71 -1.44
N ASN A 125 0.29 -24.02 -1.00
CA ASN A 125 -0.04 -25.30 -0.40
C ASN A 125 -0.02 -26.49 -1.39
N MET A 126 -0.04 -26.25 -2.70
CA MET A 126 0.14 -27.29 -3.70
C MET A 126 1.58 -27.80 -3.73
N VAL A 127 2.57 -26.95 -3.49
CA VAL A 127 3.99 -27.24 -3.75
C VAL A 127 4.88 -27.26 -2.52
N CYS A 128 4.47 -26.67 -1.40
CA CYS A 128 5.25 -26.59 -0.17
C CYS A 128 4.74 -27.60 0.88
N GLU A 129 5.67 -28.19 1.65
CA GLU A 129 5.32 -29.08 2.77
C GLU A 129 4.71 -28.27 3.92
N GLU A 130 5.34 -27.15 4.28
CA GLU A 130 4.80 -26.22 5.27
C GLU A 130 3.58 -25.50 4.69
N LYS A 131 2.42 -25.70 5.33
CA LYS A 131 1.17 -25.11 4.87
C LYS A 131 0.96 -23.76 5.55
N ILE A 132 0.49 -22.79 4.76
CA ILE A 132 0.11 -21.46 5.24
C ILE A 132 -1.39 -21.25 5.03
N HIS A 133 -1.95 -20.27 5.74
CA HIS A 133 -3.33 -19.88 5.56
C HIS A 133 -3.48 -18.36 5.64
N ILE A 134 -3.97 -17.77 4.57
CA ILE A 134 -4.27 -16.33 4.48
C ILE A 134 -5.65 -16.09 5.10
N ARG A 135 -5.71 -15.21 6.10
CA ARG A 135 -6.96 -14.71 6.66
C ARG A 135 -7.26 -13.33 6.11
N PRO A 136 -8.18 -13.20 5.16
CA PRO A 136 -8.51 -11.90 4.59
C PRO A 136 -9.13 -10.99 5.64
N ARG A 137 -8.75 -9.71 5.60
CA ARG A 137 -9.38 -8.66 6.40
C ARG A 137 -10.01 -7.63 5.48
N ARG A 138 -11.28 -7.35 5.70
CA ARG A 138 -12.00 -6.32 4.97
C ARG A 138 -11.59 -4.93 5.46
N GLY A 139 -11.21 -4.06 4.54
CA GLY A 139 -11.11 -2.62 4.78
C GLY A 139 -12.40 -1.94 4.33
N GLU A 140 -12.89 -0.98 5.11
CA GLU A 140 -14.07 -0.19 4.77
C GLU A 140 -13.65 1.24 4.57
N TYR A 141 -14.19 1.87 3.51
CA TYR A 141 -13.89 3.25 3.15
C TYR A 141 -15.19 4.00 2.89
N PHE A 142 -15.18 5.28 3.26
CA PHE A 142 -16.16 6.25 2.79
C PHE A 142 -15.51 7.06 1.68
N LEU A 143 -16.09 7.04 0.50
CA LEU A 143 -15.66 7.89 -0.61
C LEU A 143 -16.55 9.15 -0.61
N PHE A 144 -15.92 10.29 -0.36
CA PHE A 144 -16.58 11.58 -0.41
C PHE A 144 -16.51 12.19 -1.81
N ASP A 145 -17.43 13.10 -2.11
CA ASP A 145 -17.45 13.81 -3.37
C ASP A 145 -16.26 14.78 -3.50
N LYS A 146 -16.04 15.29 -4.70
CA LYS A 146 -14.96 16.21 -5.07
C LYS A 146 -14.99 17.52 -4.28
N ASP A 147 -16.16 17.93 -3.78
CA ASP A 147 -16.27 19.08 -2.90
C ASP A 147 -15.49 18.91 -1.58
N ALA A 148 -15.42 17.67 -1.07
CA ALA A 148 -14.62 17.32 0.10
C ALA A 148 -13.13 17.09 -0.25
N GLY A 149 -12.79 16.92 -1.51
CA GLY A 149 -11.42 16.60 -1.96
C GLY A 149 -10.37 17.67 -1.65
N LYS A 150 -10.83 18.88 -1.26
CA LYS A 150 -9.95 19.98 -0.86
C LYS A 150 -9.69 20.03 0.66
N MET A 151 -10.34 19.17 1.44
CA MET A 151 -10.20 19.15 2.91
C MET A 151 -8.89 18.55 3.38
N ALA A 152 -8.20 17.79 2.54
CA ALA A 152 -6.87 17.27 2.82
C ALA A 152 -5.99 17.39 1.56
N SER A 153 -4.78 17.91 1.73
CA SER A 153 -3.78 18.05 0.66
C SER A 153 -2.80 16.88 0.62
N HIS A 154 -2.59 16.25 1.76
CA HIS A 154 -1.69 15.12 1.96
C HIS A 154 -2.46 13.84 2.33
N VAL A 155 -1.79 12.71 2.21
CA VAL A 155 -2.29 11.46 2.81
C VAL A 155 -2.07 11.51 4.32
N LEU A 156 -3.15 11.47 5.10
CA LEU A 156 -3.11 11.60 6.55
C LEU A 156 -3.29 10.25 7.22
N PHE A 157 -2.34 9.87 8.04
CA PHE A 157 -2.39 8.66 8.85
C PHE A 157 -2.47 9.02 10.33
N GLN A 158 -3.34 8.36 11.05
CA GLN A 158 -3.23 8.30 12.50
C GLN A 158 -2.08 7.36 12.88
N GLN A 159 -1.35 7.68 13.96
CA GLN A 159 -0.34 6.74 14.48
C GLN A 159 -0.96 5.37 14.75
N PRO A 160 -0.23 4.28 14.44
CA PRO A 160 -0.66 2.93 14.79
C PRO A 160 -0.83 2.79 16.32
N THR A 161 -1.89 2.15 16.74
CA THR A 161 -2.14 1.83 18.15
C THR A 161 -2.06 0.32 18.38
N ALA A 162 -2.18 -0.12 19.62
CA ALA A 162 -2.27 -1.55 19.96
C ALA A 162 -3.46 -2.26 19.27
N ALA A 163 -4.50 -1.51 18.89
CA ALA A 163 -5.66 -2.01 18.14
C ALA A 163 -5.37 -2.19 16.63
N GLY A 164 -4.23 -1.73 16.14
CA GLY A 164 -3.80 -1.84 14.74
C GLY A 164 -3.58 -0.50 14.05
N LYS A 165 -3.76 -0.49 12.72
CA LYS A 165 -3.65 0.73 11.91
C LYS A 165 -4.79 1.69 12.26
N GLY A 166 -4.45 2.96 12.41
CA GLY A 166 -5.43 4.03 12.64
C GLY A 166 -6.24 4.38 11.37
N VAL A 167 -7.05 5.42 11.49
CA VAL A 167 -7.81 5.99 10.39
C VAL A 167 -6.87 6.54 9.32
N LEU A 168 -7.24 6.35 8.06
CA LEU A 168 -6.59 6.93 6.89
C LEU A 168 -7.55 7.93 6.25
N ILE A 169 -7.06 9.15 6.03
CA ILE A 169 -7.73 10.15 5.18
C ILE A 169 -6.80 10.37 3.98
N THR A 170 -7.33 10.23 2.77
CA THR A 170 -6.50 10.31 1.58
C THR A 170 -7.21 11.02 0.43
N PRO A 171 -6.59 12.06 -0.14
CA PRO A 171 -7.05 12.56 -1.42
C PRO A 171 -6.88 11.46 -2.47
N THR A 172 -7.79 11.36 -3.41
CA THR A 172 -7.70 10.40 -4.50
C THR A 172 -7.02 11.01 -5.73
N ALA A 173 -6.58 10.16 -6.66
CA ALA A 173 -6.02 10.62 -7.94
C ALA A 173 -7.03 11.42 -8.79
N HIS A 174 -8.32 11.29 -8.52
CA HIS A 174 -9.42 11.91 -9.25
C HIS A 174 -10.06 13.11 -8.52
N GLY A 175 -9.51 13.52 -7.38
CA GLY A 175 -9.93 14.69 -6.61
C GLY A 175 -11.09 14.45 -5.63
N ASN A 176 -11.40 13.22 -5.31
CA ASN A 176 -12.25 12.83 -4.19
C ASN A 176 -11.42 12.72 -2.89
N LEU A 177 -12.09 12.59 -1.75
CA LEU A 177 -11.49 12.27 -0.46
C LEU A 177 -11.99 10.91 0.01
#